data_9e7194ce09088e859bf24eb751ea2315
#
_entry.id   9e7194ce09088e859bf24eb751ea2315
#
_cell.length_a   1.000
_cell.length_b   1.000
_cell.length_c   1.000
_cell.angle_alpha   90.00
_cell.angle_beta   90.00
_cell.angle_gamma   90.00
#
_symmetry.space_group_name_H-M   'P 1'
#
loop_
_entity.id
_entity.type
_entity.pdbx_description
1 polymer ?
#
loop_
_entity_poly.entity_id
_entity_poly.type
_entity_poly.pdbx_seq_one_letter_code
_entity_poly.pdbx_strand_id
1 'polypeptide(L)'
;MTANWVEVTGRGVVSSAGLTVPEFTQTILSGQCLIGDISDVAADIRFTKGAAIRNFDPAAHFDERTLGSLDRFSQFAAVAARGALAEAGLPEAGTNPERIAVIVGTANGGGDILMEGYGR
;
A
#
# COMPACT_ATOMS: atom_id res chain seq x y z
N MET A 1 -22.97 -31.55 4.01
CA MET A 1 -21.86 -30.73 3.51
C MET A 1 -21.68 -29.57 4.45
N THR A 2 -20.59 -29.53 5.21
CA THR A 2 -20.25 -28.35 6.03
C THR A 2 -19.81 -27.24 5.08
N ALA A 3 -20.55 -26.12 5.07
CA ALA A 3 -20.16 -24.97 4.29
C ALA A 3 -18.84 -24.43 4.88
N ASN A 4 -17.78 -24.41 4.06
CA ASN A 4 -16.53 -23.74 4.44
C ASN A 4 -16.75 -22.23 4.25
N TRP A 5 -16.88 -21.51 5.35
CA TRP A 5 -16.96 -20.06 5.35
C TRP A 5 -15.55 -19.47 5.32
N VAL A 6 -15.36 -18.44 4.51
CA VAL A 6 -14.16 -17.62 4.48
C VAL A 6 -14.55 -16.22 4.94
N GLU A 7 -13.83 -15.70 5.90
CA GLU A 7 -14.09 -14.39 6.50
C GLU A 7 -12.92 -13.44 6.24
N VAL A 8 -13.25 -12.18 5.94
CA VAL A 8 -12.27 -11.09 5.89
C VAL A 8 -12.19 -10.48 7.29
N THR A 9 -11.11 -10.74 7.99
CA THR A 9 -10.93 -10.33 9.40
C THR A 9 -10.20 -9.00 9.55
N GLY A 10 -9.48 -8.53 8.52
CA GLY A 10 -8.77 -7.26 8.58
C GLY A 10 -8.53 -6.67 7.20
N ARG A 11 -8.49 -5.35 7.14
CA ARG A 11 -8.30 -4.55 5.92
C ARG A 11 -7.23 -3.50 6.16
N GLY A 12 -6.48 -3.19 5.12
CA GLY A 12 -5.54 -2.09 5.13
C GLY A 12 -5.49 -1.43 3.76
N VAL A 13 -5.25 -0.14 3.74
CA VAL A 13 -5.21 0.65 2.52
C VAL A 13 -4.13 1.72 2.61
N VAL A 14 -3.44 1.95 1.50
CA VAL A 14 -2.61 3.12 1.24
C VAL A 14 -2.96 3.61 -0.15
N SER A 15 -3.56 4.79 -0.22
CA SER A 15 -4.04 5.37 -1.48
C SER A 15 -4.04 6.90 -1.43
N SER A 16 -4.30 7.54 -2.57
CA SER A 16 -4.55 8.98 -2.62
C SER A 16 -5.81 9.42 -1.86
N ALA A 17 -6.73 8.50 -1.58
CA ALA A 17 -7.95 8.77 -0.81
C ALA A 17 -7.75 8.67 0.71
N GLY A 18 -6.64 8.12 1.18
CA GLY A 18 -6.30 7.97 2.58
C GLY A 18 -5.26 6.89 2.82
N LEU A 19 -4.59 6.96 3.94
CA LEU A 19 -3.57 6.01 4.38
C LEU A 19 -4.13 4.99 5.38
N THR A 20 -5.38 5.18 5.78
CA THR A 20 -6.12 4.29 6.69
C THR A 20 -7.51 3.99 6.12
N VAL A 21 -8.11 2.87 6.54
CA VAL A 21 -9.48 2.49 6.11
C VAL A 21 -10.53 3.56 6.45
N PRO A 22 -10.53 4.18 7.64
CA PRO A 22 -11.45 5.27 7.94
C PRO A 22 -11.30 6.48 7.02
N GLU A 23 -10.07 6.97 6.80
CA GLU A 23 -9.79 8.10 5.90
C GLU A 23 -10.25 7.80 4.47
N PHE A 24 -9.86 6.63 3.95
CA PHE A 24 -10.28 6.17 2.64
C PHE A 24 -11.80 6.17 2.49
N THR A 25 -12.49 5.57 3.46
CA THR A 25 -13.96 5.48 3.45
C THR A 25 -14.60 6.87 3.47
N GLN A 26 -14.13 7.75 4.35
CA GLN A 26 -14.63 9.13 4.43
C GLN A 26 -14.44 9.88 3.12
N THR A 27 -13.26 9.79 2.51
CA THR A 27 -12.96 10.45 1.24
C THR A 27 -13.83 9.93 0.10
N ILE A 28 -14.00 8.61 -0.02
CA ILE A 28 -14.86 8.03 -1.06
C ILE A 28 -16.32 8.46 -0.87
N LEU A 29 -16.83 8.42 0.36
CA LEU A 29 -18.21 8.83 0.65
C LEU A 29 -18.47 10.33 0.45
N SER A 30 -17.45 11.17 0.56
CA SER A 30 -17.57 12.61 0.29
C SER A 30 -17.78 12.94 -1.19
N GLY A 31 -17.52 12.00 -2.10
CA GLY A 31 -17.60 12.23 -3.55
C GLY A 31 -16.51 13.16 -4.09
N GLN A 32 -15.47 13.44 -3.31
CA GLN A 32 -14.38 14.31 -3.72
C GLN A 32 -13.58 13.69 -4.89
N CYS A 33 -13.36 14.45 -5.95
CA CYS A 33 -12.45 14.06 -7.01
C CYS A 33 -10.99 14.29 -6.55
N LEU A 34 -10.18 13.24 -6.58
CA LEU A 34 -8.77 13.28 -6.19
C LEU A 34 -7.81 13.42 -7.38
N ILE A 35 -8.35 13.44 -8.60
CA ILE A 35 -7.53 13.64 -9.80
C ILE A 35 -7.15 15.11 -9.89
N GLY A 36 -5.84 15.37 -9.88
CA GLY A 36 -5.27 16.70 -9.94
C GLY A 36 -4.01 16.73 -10.81
N ASP A 37 -3.29 17.83 -10.77
CA ASP A 37 -1.98 17.94 -11.41
C ASP A 37 -0.94 17.12 -10.65
N ILE A 38 -0.15 16.33 -11.38
CA ILE A 38 0.91 15.46 -10.84
C ILE A 38 2.28 15.76 -11.45
N SER A 39 2.44 16.88 -12.14
CA SER A 39 3.68 17.27 -12.82
C SER A 39 4.87 17.37 -11.85
N ASP A 40 4.61 17.60 -10.57
CA ASP A 40 5.61 17.66 -9.49
C ASP A 40 6.13 16.28 -9.05
N VAL A 41 5.36 15.22 -9.26
CA VAL A 41 5.75 13.84 -8.88
C VAL A 41 6.11 12.97 -10.09
N ALA A 42 5.82 13.45 -11.29
CA ALA A 42 5.97 12.68 -12.52
C ALA A 42 6.31 13.61 -13.70
N ALA A 43 7.42 14.35 -13.58
CA ALA A 43 7.83 15.37 -14.54
C ALA A 43 8.11 14.83 -15.94
N ASP A 44 8.58 13.57 -16.03
CA ASP A 44 9.02 12.96 -17.30
C ASP A 44 7.91 12.19 -18.01
N ILE A 45 6.70 12.15 -17.46
CA ILE A 45 5.59 11.45 -18.11
C ILE A 45 4.69 12.42 -18.88
N ARG A 46 4.13 11.93 -19.99
CA ARG A 46 3.26 12.70 -20.88
C ARG A 46 1.93 13.11 -20.22
N PHE A 47 1.48 12.38 -19.21
CA PHE A 47 0.22 12.64 -18.53
C PHE A 47 0.46 13.52 -17.31
N THR A 48 -0.25 14.64 -17.21
CA THR A 48 -0.14 15.61 -16.11
C THR A 48 -1.27 15.50 -15.09
N LYS A 49 -2.18 14.56 -15.27
CA LYS A 49 -3.33 14.37 -14.38
C LYS A 49 -3.32 12.97 -13.78
N GLY A 50 -3.50 12.91 -12.47
CA GLY A 50 -3.55 11.66 -11.71
C GLY A 50 -3.92 11.89 -10.27
N ALA A 51 -4.06 10.81 -9.52
CA ALA A 51 -4.33 10.83 -8.08
C ALA A 51 -3.08 10.32 -7.33
N ALA A 52 -2.18 11.24 -7.00
CA ALA A 52 -0.93 10.91 -6.32
C ALA A 52 -1.11 10.79 -4.79
N ILE A 53 -0.36 9.88 -4.17
CA ILE A 53 -0.24 9.79 -2.72
C ILE A 53 0.84 10.79 -2.28
N ARG A 54 0.43 11.91 -1.66
CA ARG A 54 1.33 13.02 -1.31
C ARG A 54 1.74 13.05 0.16
N ASN A 55 0.90 12.56 1.05
CA ASN A 55 1.03 12.65 2.51
C ASN A 55 1.58 11.37 3.16
N PHE A 56 2.23 10.51 2.37
CA PHE A 56 2.91 9.33 2.90
C PHE A 56 4.35 9.69 3.30
N ASP A 57 4.63 9.58 4.60
CA ASP A 57 5.97 9.72 5.15
C ASP A 57 6.59 8.33 5.38
N PRO A 58 7.56 7.90 4.56
CA PRO A 58 8.20 6.61 4.74
C PRO A 58 8.93 6.46 6.08
N ALA A 59 9.54 7.55 6.59
CA ALA A 59 10.33 7.52 7.82
C ALA A 59 9.47 7.28 9.07
N ALA A 60 8.16 7.57 9.00
CA ALA A 60 7.24 7.23 10.07
C ALA A 60 6.97 5.71 10.18
N HIS A 61 7.31 4.93 9.15
CA HIS A 61 6.97 3.51 9.06
C HIS A 61 8.17 2.57 9.01
N PHE A 62 9.33 3.05 8.57
CA PHE A 62 10.52 2.23 8.32
C PHE A 62 11.78 2.94 8.78
N ASP A 63 12.76 2.15 9.22
CA ASP A 63 14.11 2.64 9.46
C ASP A 63 14.87 2.90 8.12
N GLU A 64 15.95 3.68 8.19
CA GLU A 64 16.75 4.08 7.03
C GLU A 64 17.30 2.89 6.23
N ARG A 65 17.71 1.81 6.92
CA ARG A 65 18.24 0.60 6.29
C ARG A 65 17.17 -0.09 5.46
N THR A 66 15.96 -0.23 6.01
CA THR A 66 14.82 -0.83 5.33
C THR A 66 14.37 0.01 4.15
N LEU A 67 14.36 1.35 4.29
CA LEU A 67 14.02 2.27 3.20
C LEU A 67 14.97 2.14 2.01
N GLY A 68 16.26 1.91 2.25
CA GLY A 68 17.24 1.70 1.18
C GLY A 68 17.03 0.42 0.36
N SER A 69 16.18 -0.51 0.82
CA SER A 69 15.88 -1.79 0.15
C SER A 69 14.46 -1.90 -0.40
N LEU A 70 13.57 -0.99 -0.04
CA LEU A 70 12.15 -1.02 -0.43
C LEU A 70 11.84 0.07 -1.44
N ASP A 71 11.32 -0.32 -2.58
CA ASP A 71 10.69 0.60 -3.50
C ASP A 71 9.35 1.13 -2.96
N ARG A 72 8.84 2.17 -3.58
CA ARG A 72 7.64 2.88 -3.10
C ARG A 72 6.40 1.98 -3.05
N PHE A 73 6.24 1.11 -4.03
CA PHE A 73 5.11 0.18 -4.06
C PHE A 73 5.19 -0.84 -2.91
N SER A 74 6.39 -1.34 -2.60
CA SER A 74 6.64 -2.26 -1.47
C SER A 74 6.39 -1.58 -0.12
N GLN A 75 6.75 -0.30 0.02
CA GLN A 75 6.44 0.50 1.20
C GLN A 75 4.93 0.59 1.43
N PHE A 76 4.15 0.90 0.38
CA PHE A 76 2.69 0.98 0.46
C PHE A 76 2.07 -0.38 0.83
N ALA A 77 2.52 -1.45 0.17
CA ALA A 77 2.04 -2.81 0.44
C ALA A 77 2.30 -3.22 1.89
N ALA A 78 3.50 -2.95 2.41
CA ALA A 78 3.86 -3.29 3.79
C ALA A 78 3.04 -2.49 4.82
N VAL A 79 2.79 -1.20 4.59
CA VAL A 79 1.97 -0.38 5.50
C VAL A 79 0.51 -0.82 5.47
N ALA A 80 -0.04 -1.08 4.28
CA ALA A 80 -1.41 -1.59 4.15
C ALA A 80 -1.55 -2.97 4.83
N ALA A 81 -0.59 -3.88 4.64
CA ALA A 81 -0.59 -5.19 5.28
C ALA A 81 -0.53 -5.09 6.83
N ARG A 82 0.31 -4.19 7.37
CA ARG A 82 0.35 -3.94 8.83
C ARG A 82 -0.99 -3.43 9.35
N GLY A 83 -1.66 -2.55 8.61
CA GLY A 83 -3.00 -2.07 8.95
C GLY A 83 -4.02 -3.21 8.98
N ALA A 84 -4.01 -4.09 7.99
CA ALA A 84 -4.89 -5.26 7.94
C ALA A 84 -4.63 -6.24 9.09
N LEU A 85 -3.37 -6.52 9.40
CA LEU A 85 -2.99 -7.38 10.53
C LEU A 85 -3.44 -6.78 11.87
N ALA A 86 -3.29 -5.48 12.05
CA ALA A 86 -3.72 -4.79 13.26
C ALA A 86 -5.25 -4.82 13.42
N GLU A 87 -6.02 -4.59 12.34
CA GLU A 87 -7.49 -4.69 12.36
C GLU A 87 -7.95 -6.13 12.66
N ALA A 88 -7.22 -7.13 12.15
CA ALA A 88 -7.49 -8.54 12.40
C ALA A 88 -7.07 -9.03 13.79
N GLY A 89 -6.32 -8.24 14.57
CA GLY A 89 -5.73 -8.67 15.83
C GLY A 89 -4.58 -9.68 15.69
N LEU A 90 -3.91 -9.71 14.54
CA LEU A 90 -2.81 -10.64 14.24
C LEU A 90 -1.44 -9.95 14.32
N PRO A 91 -0.36 -10.68 14.69
CA PRO A 91 -0.41 -12.06 15.20
C PRO A 91 -0.86 -12.11 16.66
N GLU A 92 -1.81 -13.00 16.95
CA GLU A 92 -2.14 -13.33 18.33
C GLU A 92 -1.11 -14.30 18.95
N ALA A 93 -1.00 -14.30 20.27
CA ALA A 93 -0.19 -15.29 20.97
C ALA A 93 -0.68 -16.71 20.63
N GLY A 94 0.21 -17.53 20.07
CA GLY A 94 -0.15 -18.89 19.64
C GLY A 94 -0.53 -19.04 18.15
N THR A 95 -0.53 -17.98 17.36
CA THR A 95 -0.70 -18.08 15.92
C THR A 95 0.44 -18.91 15.32
N ASN A 96 0.11 -19.99 14.62
CA ASN A 96 1.12 -20.81 13.93
C ASN A 96 1.52 -20.15 12.61
N PRO A 97 2.77 -19.64 12.47
CA PRO A 97 3.22 -18.96 11.26
C PRO A 97 3.22 -19.85 10.02
N GLU A 98 3.35 -21.17 10.16
CA GLU A 98 3.31 -22.13 9.05
C GLU A 98 1.92 -22.24 8.40
N ARG A 99 0.90 -21.71 9.05
CA ARG A 99 -0.47 -21.64 8.52
C ARG A 99 -0.83 -20.28 7.93
N ILE A 100 0.12 -19.36 7.86
CA ILE A 100 -0.07 -18.03 7.29
C ILE A 100 0.59 -18.00 5.92
N ALA A 101 -0.17 -17.63 4.89
CA ALA A 101 0.35 -17.37 3.56
C ALA A 101 0.24 -15.87 3.25
N VAL A 102 1.26 -15.32 2.61
CA VAL A 102 1.26 -13.95 2.09
C VAL A 102 1.23 -14.02 0.57
N ILE A 103 0.21 -13.40 -0.02
CA ILE A 103 0.04 -13.34 -1.48
C ILE A 103 0.01 -11.86 -1.87
N VAL A 104 0.95 -11.46 -2.73
CA VAL A 104 1.02 -10.09 -3.26
C VAL A 104 0.80 -10.13 -4.76
N GLY A 105 -0.20 -9.40 -5.23
CA GLY A 105 -0.45 -9.19 -6.66
C GLY A 105 -0.02 -7.78 -7.07
N THR A 106 0.71 -7.67 -8.18
CA THR A 106 1.10 -6.39 -8.78
C THR A 106 1.09 -6.50 -10.29
N ALA A 107 0.71 -5.40 -10.96
CA ALA A 107 0.77 -5.33 -12.42
C ALA A 107 2.17 -4.91 -12.91
N ASN A 108 2.80 -3.95 -12.24
CA ASN A 108 4.09 -3.39 -12.64
C ASN A 108 4.84 -2.77 -11.44
N GLY A 109 4.85 -3.46 -10.30
CA GLY A 109 5.61 -3.01 -9.13
C GLY A 109 7.12 -3.13 -9.37
N GLY A 110 7.88 -2.19 -8.79
CA GLY A 110 9.34 -2.18 -8.92
C GLY A 110 9.87 -1.61 -10.23
N GLY A 111 9.03 -0.92 -11.01
CA GLY A 111 9.43 -0.30 -12.28
C GLY A 111 10.60 0.66 -12.15
N ASP A 112 10.63 1.45 -11.10
CA ASP A 112 11.69 2.43 -10.83
C ASP A 112 13.05 1.74 -10.63
N ILE A 113 13.09 0.67 -9.83
CA ILE A 113 14.31 -0.12 -9.61
C ILE A 113 14.78 -0.79 -10.89
N LEU A 114 13.86 -1.30 -11.71
CA LEU A 114 14.19 -1.89 -13.00
C LEU A 114 14.79 -0.86 -13.96
N MET A 115 14.21 0.33 -14.04
CA MET A 115 14.71 1.41 -14.90
C MET A 115 16.08 1.91 -14.45
N GLU A 116 16.33 2.06 -13.15
CA GLU A 116 17.64 2.39 -12.60
C GLU A 116 18.67 1.29 -12.85
N GLY A 117 18.27 0.02 -12.80
CA GLY A 117 19.13 -1.14 -13.06
C GLY A 117 19.56 -1.27 -14.52
N TYR A 118 18.72 -0.87 -15.47
CA TYR A 118 19.03 -0.88 -16.90
C TYR A 118 19.73 0.40 -17.39
N GLY A 119 19.74 1.46 -16.60
CA GLY A 119 20.35 2.75 -16.95
C GLY A 119 21.83 2.90 -16.54
N ARG A 120 22.46 1.84 -15.99
CA ARG A 120 23.88 1.82 -15.59
C ARG A 120 24.74 1.03 -16.54
#